data_82d530fccc18d0aa32dec55baf086823
#
_entry.id   82d530fccc18d0aa32dec55baf086823
#
_cell.length_a   1.000
_cell.length_b   1.000
_cell.length_c   1.000
_cell.angle_alpha   90.00
_cell.angle_beta   90.00
_cell.angle_gamma   90.00
#
_symmetry.space_group_name_H-M   'P 1'
#
loop_
_entity.id
_entity.type
_entity.pdbx_description
1 polymer ?
#
loop_
_entity_poly.entity_id
_entity_poly.type
_entity_poly.pdbx_seq_one_letter_code
_entity_poly.pdbx_strand_id
1 'polypeptide(L)'
;KAFFGKDILYVGLFDRNDQRTIYNVIYREGKTSVSYAKRFAVTSVTRDKEYDITQGTPGSQILWFTVNHNGEAETVKIYFRQRAKLKKLIDEYDFSQLLIKGRASRGNLVSKNPIQKITLKSKGVSTIGGKDIWFDEDIQRLNEDGRGLYLGQFNTGDHILAIFKDGTYYTTTFDLSNRYQGELLKIEKLDVNKTYTALYYDKAVASFYVKRFSFDVSDNTPISFISDAKGSYLVAISDDKHPQFEITFGGKHEHREAELVDAEEYIAKKGILAKGKKVSAMDVKSVKFAEPLHKPEDDVVPQESEAENQAGEIDNTDVEDPIDLDIPEDPQLTLF
;
A
#
# COMPACT_ATOMS: atom_id res chain seq x y z
N LYS A 1 -8.22 -36.68 -1.39
CA LYS A 1 -6.93 -36.11 -0.93
C LYS A 1 -6.18 -35.63 -2.16
N ALA A 2 -5.92 -34.31 -2.24
CA ALA A 2 -5.00 -33.80 -3.25
C ALA A 2 -3.58 -34.15 -2.82
N PHE A 3 -2.85 -34.88 -3.64
CA PHE A 3 -1.43 -35.10 -3.45
C PHE A 3 -0.68 -34.03 -4.25
N PHE A 4 0.02 -33.15 -3.55
CA PHE A 4 0.96 -32.25 -4.19
C PHE A 4 2.23 -33.06 -4.51
N GLY A 5 2.52 -33.23 -5.80
CA GLY A 5 3.80 -33.81 -6.23
C GLY A 5 4.95 -32.88 -5.84
N LYS A 6 6.15 -33.42 -5.67
CA LYS A 6 7.36 -32.66 -5.34
C LYS A 6 7.70 -31.55 -6.37
N ASP A 7 7.12 -31.65 -7.55
CA ASP A 7 7.39 -30.77 -8.70
C ASP A 7 6.33 -29.65 -8.86
N ILE A 8 5.33 -29.59 -7.98
CA ILE A 8 4.30 -28.55 -8.00
C ILE A 8 4.78 -27.36 -7.17
N LEU A 9 4.98 -26.20 -7.80
CA LEU A 9 5.41 -24.97 -7.14
C LEU A 9 4.24 -24.17 -6.57
N TYR A 10 3.08 -24.21 -7.21
CA TYR A 10 1.90 -23.46 -6.80
C TYR A 10 0.61 -24.07 -7.34
N VAL A 11 -0.46 -23.99 -6.57
CA VAL A 11 -1.83 -24.30 -6.98
C VAL A 11 -2.75 -23.19 -6.52
N GLY A 12 -3.54 -22.64 -7.44
CA GLY A 12 -4.51 -21.60 -7.17
C GLY A 12 -5.75 -21.74 -8.04
N LEU A 13 -6.84 -21.11 -7.63
CA LEU A 13 -8.02 -20.97 -8.47
C LEU A 13 -7.73 -19.96 -9.59
N PHE A 14 -8.20 -20.26 -10.80
CA PHE A 14 -8.16 -19.31 -11.89
C PHE A 14 -9.40 -18.40 -11.83
N ASP A 15 -9.15 -17.10 -11.73
CA ASP A 15 -10.17 -16.06 -11.91
C ASP A 15 -9.91 -15.30 -13.21
N ARG A 16 -10.88 -15.32 -14.11
CA ARG A 16 -10.79 -14.62 -15.40
C ARG A 16 -10.76 -13.11 -15.25
N ASN A 17 -11.32 -12.59 -14.19
CA ASN A 17 -11.39 -11.14 -13.92
C ASN A 17 -10.17 -10.63 -13.17
N ASP A 18 -9.34 -11.52 -12.62
CA ASP A 18 -8.13 -11.13 -11.92
C ASP A 18 -7.01 -10.76 -12.91
N GLN A 19 -6.82 -9.46 -13.08
CA GLN A 19 -5.73 -8.88 -13.85
C GLN A 19 -4.56 -8.42 -12.96
N ARG A 20 -4.71 -8.53 -11.64
CA ARG A 20 -3.75 -8.01 -10.68
C ARG A 20 -2.76 -9.05 -10.17
N THR A 21 -3.11 -10.33 -10.23
CA THR A 21 -2.19 -11.41 -9.88
C THR A 21 -1.09 -11.56 -10.91
N ILE A 22 0.13 -11.17 -10.53
CA ILE A 22 1.33 -11.22 -11.36
C ILE A 22 2.26 -12.32 -10.88
N TYR A 23 2.69 -13.14 -11.82
CA TYR A 23 3.67 -14.20 -11.60
C TYR A 23 5.06 -13.69 -11.95
N ASN A 24 5.98 -13.71 -10.98
CA ASN A 24 7.37 -13.38 -11.19
C ASN A 24 8.18 -14.68 -11.27
N VAL A 25 8.94 -14.84 -12.33
CA VAL A 25 9.64 -16.09 -12.65
C VAL A 25 11.07 -15.83 -13.06
N ILE A 26 12.02 -16.58 -12.51
CA ILE A 26 13.36 -16.79 -13.10
C ILE A 26 13.48 -18.25 -13.51
N TYR A 27 13.82 -18.49 -14.76
CA TYR A 27 14.04 -19.84 -15.27
C TYR A 27 15.38 -19.95 -16.01
N ARG A 28 15.93 -21.15 -16.04
CA ARG A 28 17.10 -21.50 -16.83
C ARG A 28 16.65 -22.26 -18.08
N GLU A 29 17.06 -21.79 -19.24
CA GLU A 29 16.81 -22.48 -20.50
C GLU A 29 17.67 -23.73 -20.59
N GLY A 30 17.07 -24.87 -20.99
CA GLY A 30 17.73 -26.15 -20.98
C GLY A 30 18.89 -26.26 -21.97
N LYS A 31 18.75 -25.73 -23.17
CA LYS A 31 19.77 -25.81 -24.24
C LYS A 31 21.00 -24.95 -23.99
N THR A 32 20.79 -23.70 -23.62
CA THR A 32 21.87 -22.69 -23.46
C THR A 32 22.37 -22.57 -22.02
N SER A 33 21.61 -23.09 -21.06
CA SER A 33 21.82 -22.89 -19.62
C SER A 33 21.79 -21.40 -19.19
N VAL A 34 21.29 -20.51 -20.02
CA VAL A 34 21.11 -19.07 -19.73
C VAL A 34 19.86 -18.89 -18.90
N SER A 35 19.93 -18.01 -17.91
CA SER A 35 18.79 -17.69 -17.05
C SER A 35 18.09 -16.40 -17.49
N TYR A 36 16.76 -16.44 -17.50
CA TYR A 36 15.88 -15.34 -17.87
C TYR A 36 14.89 -15.06 -16.76
N ALA A 37 14.48 -13.79 -16.61
CA ALA A 37 13.42 -13.36 -15.72
C ALA A 37 12.25 -12.77 -16.51
N LYS A 38 11.05 -13.01 -16.04
CA LYS A 38 9.84 -12.42 -16.61
C LYS A 38 8.76 -12.24 -15.58
N ARG A 39 7.84 -11.34 -15.90
CA ARG A 39 6.61 -11.07 -15.17
C ARG A 39 5.43 -11.24 -16.13
N PHE A 40 4.38 -11.89 -15.67
CA PHE A 40 3.20 -12.07 -16.50
C PHE A 40 1.95 -12.27 -15.65
N ALA A 41 0.80 -11.90 -16.21
CA ALA A 41 -0.53 -12.26 -15.71
C ALA A 41 -1.07 -13.47 -16.49
N VAL A 42 -1.97 -14.23 -15.86
CA VAL A 42 -2.72 -15.30 -16.52
C VAL A 42 -4.17 -14.84 -16.68
N THR A 43 -4.45 -14.17 -17.79
CA THR A 43 -5.77 -13.59 -18.09
C THR A 43 -6.73 -14.54 -18.82
N SER A 44 -6.21 -15.65 -19.33
CA SER A 44 -7.01 -16.65 -20.02
C SER A 44 -6.39 -18.03 -19.94
N VAL A 45 -7.23 -19.04 -19.76
CA VAL A 45 -6.88 -20.45 -19.85
C VAL A 45 -7.89 -21.20 -20.70
N THR A 46 -7.42 -22.22 -21.42
CA THR A 46 -8.30 -23.18 -22.11
C THR A 46 -8.34 -24.44 -21.25
N ARG A 47 -9.51 -24.99 -21.05
CA ARG A 47 -9.70 -26.21 -20.27
C ARG A 47 -8.83 -27.33 -20.84
N ASP A 48 -8.20 -28.09 -19.96
CA ASP A 48 -7.35 -29.25 -20.27
C ASP A 48 -6.15 -28.96 -21.19
N LYS A 49 -5.75 -27.66 -21.31
CA LYS A 49 -4.59 -27.22 -22.08
C LYS A 49 -3.41 -26.86 -21.19
N GLU A 50 -2.26 -27.47 -21.44
CA GLU A 50 -0.99 -27.12 -20.81
C GLU A 50 -0.33 -25.92 -21.51
N TYR A 51 0.36 -25.11 -20.74
CA TYR A 51 1.08 -23.92 -21.23
C TYR A 51 2.50 -23.93 -20.68
N ASP A 52 3.48 -23.99 -21.56
CA ASP A 52 4.88 -23.85 -21.18
C ASP A 52 5.24 -22.40 -20.90
N ILE A 53 5.83 -22.15 -19.73
CA ILE A 53 6.30 -20.83 -19.34
C ILE A 53 7.82 -20.65 -19.46
N THR A 54 8.55 -21.68 -20.00
CA THR A 54 10.01 -21.68 -20.12
C THR A 54 10.50 -21.72 -21.58
N GLN A 55 9.65 -21.42 -22.55
CA GLN A 55 9.89 -21.50 -24.01
C GLN A 55 9.95 -22.93 -24.57
N GLY A 56 9.51 -23.96 -23.85
CA GLY A 56 9.41 -25.33 -24.34
C GLY A 56 10.75 -26.03 -24.62
N THR A 57 11.87 -25.44 -24.27
CA THR A 57 13.17 -26.10 -24.48
C THR A 57 13.37 -27.23 -23.47
N PRO A 58 13.59 -28.46 -23.89
CA PRO A 58 13.82 -29.62 -22.99
C PRO A 58 14.93 -29.34 -21.97
N GLY A 59 14.72 -29.74 -20.71
CA GLY A 59 15.67 -29.51 -19.62
C GLY A 59 15.65 -28.09 -19.02
N SER A 60 14.72 -27.25 -19.43
CA SER A 60 14.49 -25.98 -18.77
C SER A 60 13.99 -26.17 -17.34
N GLN A 61 14.39 -25.30 -16.42
CA GLN A 61 14.03 -25.37 -15.01
C GLN A 61 13.64 -24.01 -14.47
N ILE A 62 12.58 -23.96 -13.66
CA ILE A 62 12.22 -22.78 -12.88
C ILE A 62 13.14 -22.73 -11.66
N LEU A 63 13.81 -21.59 -11.49
CA LEU A 63 14.73 -21.32 -10.38
C LEU A 63 14.11 -20.45 -9.30
N TRP A 64 13.15 -19.63 -9.69
CA TRP A 64 12.37 -18.75 -8.82
C TRP A 64 10.95 -18.62 -9.35
N PHE A 65 9.98 -18.68 -8.44
CA PHE A 65 8.56 -18.51 -8.78
C PHE A 65 7.84 -17.89 -7.60
N THR A 66 7.14 -16.79 -7.83
CA THR A 66 6.28 -16.16 -6.83
C THR A 66 4.97 -15.72 -7.45
N VAL A 67 3.94 -15.66 -6.61
CA VAL A 67 2.61 -15.20 -6.95
C VAL A 67 2.32 -13.92 -6.17
N ASN A 68 2.04 -12.84 -6.88
CA ASN A 68 1.90 -11.51 -6.32
C ASN A 68 0.51 -10.98 -6.66
N HIS A 69 -0.43 -11.10 -5.71
CA HIS A 69 -1.86 -10.83 -5.94
C HIS A 69 -2.20 -9.37 -6.19
N ASN A 70 -1.27 -8.47 -5.94
CA ASN A 70 -1.44 -7.04 -6.23
C ASN A 70 -0.30 -6.48 -7.10
N GLY A 71 0.33 -7.33 -7.90
CA GLY A 71 1.38 -6.92 -8.82
C GLY A 71 2.67 -6.45 -8.15
N GLU A 72 2.96 -6.95 -6.94
CA GLU A 72 4.19 -6.64 -6.24
C GLU A 72 5.41 -7.08 -7.06
N ALA A 73 6.48 -6.30 -6.95
CA ALA A 73 7.73 -6.55 -7.61
C ALA A 73 8.85 -6.71 -6.58
N GLU A 74 9.08 -7.95 -6.20
CA GLU A 74 10.13 -8.27 -5.24
C GLU A 74 11.53 -8.03 -5.80
N THR A 75 12.48 -7.81 -4.89
CA THR A 75 13.92 -7.88 -5.16
C THR A 75 14.46 -9.20 -4.60
N VAL A 76 15.24 -9.91 -5.40
CA VAL A 76 15.86 -11.17 -5.00
C VAL A 76 17.38 -11.08 -5.01
N LYS A 77 18.03 -11.88 -4.16
CA LYS A 77 19.49 -12.12 -4.20
C LYS A 77 19.77 -13.39 -4.96
N ILE A 78 20.65 -13.31 -5.95
CA ILE A 78 21.07 -14.41 -6.81
C ILE A 78 22.49 -14.80 -6.43
N TYR A 79 22.69 -16.04 -6.05
CA TYR A 79 23.99 -16.63 -5.72
C TYR A 79 24.46 -17.49 -6.89
N PHE A 80 25.64 -17.19 -7.43
CA PHE A 80 26.22 -17.91 -8.55
C PHE A 80 27.14 -19.04 -8.07
N ARG A 81 27.23 -20.10 -8.87
CA ARG A 81 28.24 -21.12 -8.66
C ARG A 81 29.62 -20.54 -8.94
N GLN A 82 30.57 -20.82 -8.05
CA GLN A 82 31.96 -20.35 -8.20
C GLN A 82 32.57 -20.86 -9.51
N ARG A 83 33.22 -19.96 -10.25
CA ARG A 83 33.99 -20.25 -11.45
C ARG A 83 35.23 -19.37 -11.48
N ALA A 84 36.32 -19.87 -12.11
CA ALA A 84 37.64 -19.20 -12.09
C ALA A 84 37.64 -17.73 -12.57
N LYS A 85 36.71 -17.35 -13.48
CA LYS A 85 36.63 -15.99 -14.06
C LYS A 85 35.50 -15.15 -13.46
N LEU A 86 34.71 -15.66 -12.51
CA LEU A 86 33.57 -14.97 -11.94
C LEU A 86 34.00 -14.16 -10.71
N LYS A 87 34.07 -12.85 -10.84
CA LYS A 87 34.44 -11.93 -9.75
C LYS A 87 33.31 -11.65 -8.76
N LYS A 88 32.05 -11.58 -9.25
CA LYS A 88 30.86 -11.27 -8.45
C LYS A 88 30.06 -12.55 -8.24
N LEU A 89 30.06 -13.08 -7.01
CA LEU A 89 29.33 -14.32 -6.66
C LEU A 89 27.89 -14.09 -6.22
N ILE A 90 27.53 -12.86 -5.87
CA ILE A 90 26.18 -12.49 -5.46
C ILE A 90 25.74 -11.30 -6.28
N ASP A 91 24.53 -11.34 -6.80
CA ASP A 91 23.90 -10.21 -7.48
C ASP A 91 22.49 -9.99 -6.96
N GLU A 92 21.92 -8.83 -7.21
CA GLU A 92 20.55 -8.51 -6.88
C GLU A 92 19.76 -8.32 -8.17
N TYR A 93 18.53 -8.81 -8.17
CA TYR A 93 17.62 -8.66 -9.29
C TYR A 93 16.30 -8.07 -8.80
N ASP A 94 15.97 -6.90 -9.35
CA ASP A 94 14.75 -6.17 -9.03
C ASP A 94 13.70 -6.42 -10.11
N PHE A 95 12.61 -7.07 -9.75
CA PHE A 95 11.51 -7.34 -10.68
C PHE A 95 10.73 -6.08 -11.09
N SER A 96 10.83 -4.96 -10.35
CA SER A 96 10.18 -3.71 -10.72
C SER A 96 10.66 -3.16 -12.06
N GLN A 97 11.88 -3.51 -12.46
CA GLN A 97 12.47 -3.12 -13.74
C GLN A 97 11.94 -3.94 -14.93
N LEU A 98 11.10 -4.95 -14.67
CA LEU A 98 10.52 -5.78 -15.73
C LEU A 98 9.10 -5.33 -16.06
N LEU A 99 8.85 -5.14 -17.35
CA LEU A 99 7.50 -4.99 -17.86
C LEU A 99 6.70 -6.29 -17.71
N ILE A 100 5.45 -6.17 -17.34
CA ILE A 100 4.50 -7.29 -17.35
C ILE A 100 4.15 -7.58 -18.81
N LYS A 101 4.44 -8.80 -19.26
CA LYS A 101 4.21 -9.26 -20.65
C LYS A 101 3.36 -10.53 -20.65
N GLY A 102 3.03 -11.05 -21.82
CA GLY A 102 2.32 -12.33 -21.93
C GLY A 102 3.16 -13.52 -21.41
N ARG A 103 2.48 -14.57 -20.89
CA ARG A 103 3.13 -15.78 -20.33
C ARG A 103 4.09 -16.48 -21.31
N ALA A 104 3.85 -16.38 -22.62
CA ALA A 104 4.71 -16.94 -23.67
C ALA A 104 5.98 -16.13 -23.93
N SER A 105 6.16 -14.96 -23.33
CA SER A 105 7.37 -14.16 -23.51
C SER A 105 8.61 -14.87 -22.97
N ARG A 106 9.76 -14.67 -23.61
CA ARG A 106 11.04 -15.22 -23.15
C ARG A 106 11.52 -14.57 -21.86
N GLY A 107 11.24 -13.29 -21.67
CA GLY A 107 11.76 -12.49 -20.56
C GLY A 107 13.11 -11.86 -20.85
N ASN A 108 13.66 -11.16 -19.85
CA ASN A 108 14.92 -10.45 -19.90
C ASN A 108 16.06 -11.35 -19.39
N LEU A 109 17.25 -11.20 -19.99
CA LEU A 109 18.44 -11.91 -19.57
C LEU A 109 18.80 -11.56 -18.11
N VAL A 110 18.93 -12.57 -17.27
CA VAL A 110 19.44 -12.45 -15.90
C VAL A 110 20.93 -12.76 -15.86
N SER A 111 21.31 -13.94 -16.34
CA SER A 111 22.71 -14.37 -16.28
C SER A 111 23.03 -15.49 -17.27
N LYS A 112 24.25 -15.43 -17.81
CA LYS A 112 24.88 -16.56 -18.52
C LYS A 112 25.64 -17.50 -17.60
N ASN A 113 25.82 -17.11 -16.32
CA ASN A 113 26.50 -17.93 -15.31
C ASN A 113 25.48 -18.80 -14.57
N PRO A 114 25.85 -20.01 -14.18
CA PRO A 114 24.98 -20.92 -13.43
C PRO A 114 24.60 -20.32 -12.08
N ILE A 115 23.32 -20.25 -11.83
CA ILE A 115 22.76 -19.86 -10.54
C ILE A 115 22.78 -21.07 -9.60
N GLN A 116 23.26 -20.87 -8.38
CA GLN A 116 23.27 -21.86 -7.33
C GLN A 116 22.00 -21.80 -6.48
N LYS A 117 21.59 -20.55 -6.10
CA LYS A 117 20.47 -20.30 -5.21
C LYS A 117 19.90 -18.90 -5.47
N ILE A 118 18.61 -18.76 -5.27
CA ILE A 118 17.92 -17.46 -5.24
C ILE A 118 17.20 -17.34 -3.89
N THR A 119 17.25 -16.15 -3.27
CA THR A 119 16.54 -15.85 -2.02
C THR A 119 15.82 -14.52 -2.12
N LEU A 120 14.69 -14.41 -1.47
CA LEU A 120 13.98 -13.14 -1.34
C LEU A 120 14.86 -12.14 -0.55
N LYS A 121 14.98 -10.90 -1.06
CA LYS A 121 15.57 -9.76 -0.35
C LYS A 121 14.49 -8.86 0.24
N SER A 122 13.53 -8.48 -0.58
CA SER A 122 12.37 -7.66 -0.17
C SER A 122 11.16 -7.95 -1.07
N LYS A 123 9.95 -7.85 -0.51
CA LYS A 123 8.71 -8.09 -1.25
C LYS A 123 8.42 -7.03 -2.32
N GLY A 124 8.96 -5.82 -2.18
CA GLY A 124 8.67 -4.70 -3.05
C GLY A 124 7.24 -4.18 -2.91
N VAL A 125 6.90 -3.26 -3.80
CA VAL A 125 5.56 -2.64 -3.87
C VAL A 125 4.86 -3.03 -5.17
N SER A 126 3.56 -2.75 -5.24
CA SER A 126 2.78 -2.92 -6.48
C SER A 126 3.33 -2.04 -7.60
N THR A 127 3.45 -2.60 -8.80
CA THR A 127 3.85 -1.86 -10.02
C THR A 127 2.67 -1.58 -10.95
N ILE A 128 1.47 -1.98 -10.55
CA ILE A 128 0.23 -1.79 -11.33
C ILE A 128 -0.72 -0.78 -10.68
N GLY A 129 -0.19 0.02 -9.75
CA GLY A 129 -0.94 1.00 -8.96
C GLY A 129 -1.65 0.40 -7.77
N GLY A 130 -2.17 1.26 -6.90
CA GLY A 130 -2.95 0.87 -5.74
C GLY A 130 -4.29 0.22 -6.14
N LYS A 131 -4.90 -0.49 -5.19
CA LYS A 131 -6.21 -1.09 -5.30
C LYS A 131 -7.22 -0.18 -4.63
N ASP A 132 -8.24 0.25 -5.37
CA ASP A 132 -9.30 1.06 -4.80
C ASP A 132 -10.16 0.21 -3.86
N ILE A 133 -10.38 0.69 -2.65
CA ILE A 133 -11.12 -0.02 -1.60
C ILE A 133 -12.25 0.87 -1.09
N TRP A 134 -13.42 0.26 -0.95
CA TRP A 134 -14.62 0.84 -0.35
C TRP A 134 -15.05 0.04 0.87
N PHE A 135 -15.76 0.69 1.76
CA PHE A 135 -16.38 0.08 2.92
C PHE A 135 -17.91 0.18 2.83
N ASP A 136 -18.56 -0.95 2.81
CA ASP A 136 -20.01 -1.07 2.83
C ASP A 136 -20.48 -1.10 4.29
N GLU A 137 -21.11 -0.02 4.74
CA GLU A 137 -21.56 0.17 6.14
C GLU A 137 -22.68 -0.77 6.52
N ASP A 138 -23.53 -1.17 5.57
CA ASP A 138 -24.69 -2.03 5.83
C ASP A 138 -24.29 -3.46 6.21
N ILE A 139 -23.27 -3.97 5.54
CA ILE A 139 -22.73 -5.32 5.76
C ILE A 139 -21.41 -5.34 6.52
N GLN A 140 -20.87 -4.16 6.86
CA GLN A 140 -19.60 -3.95 7.56
C GLN A 140 -18.41 -4.69 6.92
N ARG A 141 -18.26 -4.52 5.62
CA ARG A 141 -17.23 -5.19 4.82
C ARG A 141 -16.56 -4.28 3.81
N LEU A 142 -15.33 -4.65 3.48
CA LEU A 142 -14.61 -4.06 2.37
C LEU A 142 -15.12 -4.64 1.04
N ASN A 143 -15.03 -3.84 -0.01
CA ASN A 143 -15.31 -4.25 -1.39
C ASN A 143 -14.46 -3.45 -2.38
N GLU A 144 -14.45 -3.93 -3.64
CA GLU A 144 -13.82 -3.30 -4.80
C GLU A 144 -14.86 -2.83 -5.83
N ASP A 145 -16.15 -3.00 -5.51
CA ASP A 145 -17.27 -2.78 -6.43
C ASP A 145 -17.79 -1.32 -6.40
N GLY A 146 -17.16 -0.44 -5.63
CA GLY A 146 -17.56 0.95 -5.49
C GLY A 146 -18.75 1.18 -4.55
N ARG A 147 -19.07 0.24 -3.65
CA ARG A 147 -20.21 0.35 -2.73
C ARG A 147 -19.80 0.96 -1.39
N GLY A 148 -20.52 2.01 -0.98
CA GLY A 148 -20.35 2.66 0.32
C GLY A 148 -19.22 3.69 0.34
N LEU A 149 -18.53 3.81 1.47
CA LEU A 149 -17.49 4.80 1.73
C LEU A 149 -16.19 4.46 1.01
N TYR A 150 -15.69 5.36 0.18
CA TYR A 150 -14.38 5.21 -0.45
C TYR A 150 -13.25 5.44 0.56
N LEU A 151 -12.39 4.44 0.76
CA LEU A 151 -11.26 4.50 1.69
C LEU A 151 -9.93 4.91 1.02
N GLY A 152 -9.89 4.96 -0.31
CA GLY A 152 -8.71 5.30 -1.08
C GLY A 152 -8.04 4.12 -1.78
N GLN A 153 -6.87 4.39 -2.37
CA GLN A 153 -6.03 3.38 -3.00
C GLN A 153 -5.08 2.75 -1.99
N PHE A 154 -5.03 1.42 -1.99
CA PHE A 154 -4.20 0.62 -1.09
C PHE A 154 -3.10 -0.11 -1.84
N ASN A 155 -1.88 0.01 -1.37
CA ASN A 155 -0.72 -0.74 -1.80
C ASN A 155 -0.35 -1.81 -0.76
N THR A 156 0.52 -2.73 -1.13
CA THR A 156 1.05 -3.73 -0.20
C THR A 156 1.71 -3.05 0.99
N GLY A 157 1.27 -3.43 2.19
CA GLY A 157 1.73 -2.85 3.45
C GLY A 157 0.84 -1.73 4.00
N ASP A 158 -0.14 -1.24 3.23
CA ASP A 158 -1.15 -0.32 3.74
C ASP A 158 -2.14 -1.05 4.66
N HIS A 159 -2.61 -0.34 5.66
CA HIS A 159 -3.56 -0.86 6.64
C HIS A 159 -4.84 -0.02 6.68
N ILE A 160 -5.91 -0.64 7.11
CA ILE A 160 -7.16 0.01 7.45
C ILE A 160 -7.18 0.23 8.95
N LEU A 161 -7.55 1.42 9.38
CA LEU A 161 -7.79 1.79 10.76
C LEU A 161 -9.30 1.75 11.02
N ALA A 162 -9.72 0.97 12.01
CA ALA A 162 -11.09 0.93 12.49
C ALA A 162 -11.15 1.42 13.95
N ILE A 163 -12.01 2.40 14.22
CA ILE A 163 -12.17 3.06 15.52
C ILE A 163 -13.61 2.86 16.00
N PHE A 164 -13.79 2.42 17.24
CA PHE A 164 -15.08 2.07 17.81
C PHE A 164 -15.50 3.03 18.92
N LYS A 165 -16.82 3.14 19.15
CA LYS A 165 -17.40 4.01 20.19
C LYS A 165 -17.00 3.62 21.61
N ASP A 166 -16.64 2.37 21.84
CA ASP A 166 -16.14 1.91 23.16
C ASP A 166 -14.72 2.40 23.45
N GLY A 167 -14.10 3.13 22.52
CA GLY A 167 -12.74 3.65 22.65
C GLY A 167 -11.67 2.61 22.37
N THR A 168 -12.00 1.56 21.64
CA THR A 168 -11.02 0.65 21.06
C THR A 168 -10.72 0.99 19.60
N TYR A 169 -9.57 0.57 19.13
CA TYR A 169 -9.20 0.55 17.72
C TYR A 169 -8.43 -0.72 17.39
N TYR A 170 -8.44 -1.09 16.13
CA TYR A 170 -7.47 -2.03 15.57
C TYR A 170 -7.20 -1.72 14.11
N THR A 171 -6.12 -2.29 13.60
CA THR A 171 -5.77 -2.16 12.18
C THR A 171 -5.83 -3.52 11.51
N THR A 172 -6.20 -3.53 10.22
CA THR A 172 -6.22 -4.73 9.39
C THR A 172 -5.49 -4.48 8.09
N THR A 173 -5.12 -5.53 7.38
CA THR A 173 -4.86 -5.43 5.95
C THR A 173 -6.17 -5.13 5.21
N PHE A 174 -6.09 -4.78 3.92
CA PHE A 174 -7.28 -4.54 3.09
C PHE A 174 -7.86 -5.83 2.44
N ASP A 175 -7.72 -6.98 3.13
CA ASP A 175 -8.35 -8.23 2.71
C ASP A 175 -9.88 -8.13 2.80
N LEU A 176 -10.58 -8.44 1.71
CA LEU A 176 -12.04 -8.34 1.61
C LEU A 176 -12.78 -9.33 2.53
N SER A 177 -12.08 -10.32 3.08
CA SER A 177 -12.64 -11.24 4.08
C SER A 177 -12.78 -10.61 5.47
N ASN A 178 -12.11 -9.49 5.73
CA ASN A 178 -12.18 -8.78 7.00
C ASN A 178 -13.60 -8.32 7.31
N ARG A 179 -13.94 -8.36 8.61
CA ARG A 179 -15.23 -7.91 9.13
C ARG A 179 -15.01 -6.98 10.31
N TYR A 180 -15.78 -5.90 10.36
CA TYR A 180 -15.67 -4.85 11.38
C TYR A 180 -16.89 -4.88 12.28
N GLN A 181 -16.90 -5.80 13.24
CA GLN A 181 -18.04 -6.00 14.15
C GLN A 181 -17.96 -5.03 15.34
N GLY A 182 -19.10 -4.39 15.67
CA GLY A 182 -19.21 -3.44 16.78
C GLY A 182 -19.80 -2.10 16.34
N GLU A 183 -19.89 -1.17 17.29
CA GLU A 183 -20.29 0.21 17.00
C GLU A 183 -19.11 0.98 16.42
N LEU A 184 -18.92 0.83 15.10
CA LEU A 184 -17.87 1.52 14.35
C LEU A 184 -18.16 3.03 14.36
N LEU A 185 -17.17 3.82 14.77
CA LEU A 185 -17.24 5.28 14.74
C LEU A 185 -16.57 5.86 13.49
N LYS A 186 -15.43 5.31 13.11
CA LYS A 186 -14.66 5.75 11.94
C LYS A 186 -13.89 4.58 11.35
N ILE A 187 -13.81 4.54 10.02
CA ILE A 187 -12.94 3.63 9.28
C ILE A 187 -12.26 4.41 8.17
N GLU A 188 -10.95 4.24 8.03
CA GLU A 188 -10.17 4.91 7.00
C GLU A 188 -8.85 4.19 6.72
N LYS A 189 -8.13 4.62 5.72
CA LYS A 189 -6.74 4.19 5.50
C LYS A 189 -5.86 4.72 6.62
N LEU A 190 -5.05 3.86 7.24
CA LEU A 190 -4.14 4.27 8.31
C LEU A 190 -3.05 5.20 7.77
N ASP A 191 -2.92 6.35 8.38
CA ASP A 191 -1.75 7.22 8.28
C ASP A 191 -1.13 7.40 9.67
N VAL A 192 0.02 6.81 9.89
CA VAL A 192 0.74 6.84 11.18
C VAL A 192 1.24 8.24 11.56
N ASN A 193 1.35 9.15 10.58
CA ASN A 193 1.78 10.52 10.81
C ASN A 193 0.61 11.44 11.19
N LYS A 194 -0.62 11.02 10.89
CA LYS A 194 -1.84 11.78 11.16
C LYS A 194 -2.04 11.94 12.67
N THR A 195 -2.41 13.13 13.08
CA THR A 195 -2.73 13.43 14.49
C THR A 195 -4.22 13.45 14.69
N TYR A 196 -4.68 12.73 15.69
CA TYR A 196 -6.09 12.70 16.07
C TYR A 196 -6.29 13.39 17.41
N THR A 197 -7.43 14.06 17.54
CA THR A 197 -7.93 14.59 18.79
C THR A 197 -9.17 13.81 19.19
N ALA A 198 -9.17 13.22 20.37
CA ALA A 198 -10.29 12.45 20.89
C ALA A 198 -10.89 13.10 22.13
N LEU A 199 -12.21 13.19 22.15
CA LEU A 199 -13.03 13.57 23.31
C LEU A 199 -13.66 12.30 23.87
N TYR A 200 -13.49 12.03 25.16
CA TYR A 200 -14.05 10.84 25.77
C TYR A 200 -14.53 11.09 27.18
N TYR A 201 -15.49 10.27 27.63
CA TYR A 201 -15.99 10.26 29.00
C TYR A 201 -15.33 9.12 29.78
N ASP A 202 -14.71 9.48 30.92
CA ASP A 202 -14.14 8.51 31.85
C ASP A 202 -15.12 8.29 33.01
N LYS A 203 -15.75 7.10 33.04
CA LYS A 203 -16.74 6.73 34.07
C LYS A 203 -16.14 6.61 35.46
N ALA A 204 -14.86 6.23 35.57
CA ALA A 204 -14.22 6.07 36.90
C ALA A 204 -14.17 7.38 37.70
N VAL A 205 -14.01 8.48 37.00
CA VAL A 205 -13.93 9.84 37.59
C VAL A 205 -15.08 10.75 37.18
N ALA A 206 -16.09 10.21 36.48
CA ALA A 206 -17.25 10.90 35.97
C ALA A 206 -16.92 12.24 35.31
N SER A 207 -15.98 12.24 34.38
CA SER A 207 -15.47 13.47 33.78
C SER A 207 -15.09 13.28 32.31
N PHE A 208 -15.18 14.36 31.54
CA PHE A 208 -14.73 14.39 30.15
C PHE A 208 -13.26 14.72 30.04
N TYR A 209 -12.60 14.07 29.08
CA TYR A 209 -11.19 14.21 28.78
C TYR A 209 -10.97 14.50 27.28
N VAL A 210 -9.89 15.21 27.00
CA VAL A 210 -9.35 15.40 25.65
C VAL A 210 -7.93 14.84 25.59
N LYS A 211 -7.59 14.24 24.45
CA LYS A 211 -6.23 13.75 24.16
C LYS A 211 -5.89 13.90 22.68
N ARG A 212 -4.60 14.08 22.39
CA ARG A 212 -4.05 14.14 21.02
C ARG A 212 -2.95 13.13 20.86
N PHE A 213 -3.03 12.34 19.79
CA PHE A 213 -2.15 11.19 19.54
C PHE A 213 -2.16 10.77 18.07
N SER A 214 -1.33 9.79 17.69
CA SER A 214 -1.42 9.07 16.41
C SER A 214 -1.71 7.60 16.67
N PHE A 215 -2.31 6.92 15.69
CA PHE A 215 -2.51 5.47 15.74
C PHE A 215 -1.30 4.75 15.14
N ASP A 216 -1.00 3.57 15.70
CA ASP A 216 0.02 2.65 15.21
C ASP A 216 -0.65 1.37 14.68
N VAL A 217 0.11 0.57 13.92
CA VAL A 217 -0.34 -0.75 13.46
C VAL A 217 -0.54 -1.68 14.67
N SER A 218 -1.70 -2.35 14.73
CA SER A 218 -2.07 -3.27 15.82
C SER A 218 -2.38 -4.70 15.35
N ASP A 219 -2.26 -4.99 14.06
CA ASP A 219 -2.38 -6.33 13.44
C ASP A 219 -3.59 -7.15 13.96
N ASN A 220 -4.81 -6.64 13.77
CA ASN A 220 -6.07 -7.23 14.23
C ASN A 220 -6.23 -7.35 15.77
N THR A 221 -5.33 -6.75 16.55
CA THR A 221 -5.42 -6.75 18.00
C THR A 221 -6.15 -5.50 18.48
N PRO A 222 -7.35 -5.60 19.07
CA PRO A 222 -8.04 -4.45 19.65
C PRO A 222 -7.24 -3.84 20.80
N ILE A 223 -7.02 -2.52 20.71
CA ILE A 223 -6.31 -1.74 21.73
C ILE A 223 -7.25 -0.68 22.27
N SER A 224 -7.48 -0.65 23.58
CA SER A 224 -8.19 0.45 24.24
C SER A 224 -7.27 1.65 24.35
N PHE A 225 -7.77 2.82 23.90
CA PHE A 225 -7.04 4.09 24.01
C PHE A 225 -7.73 5.12 24.91
N ILE A 226 -8.82 4.71 25.59
CA ILE A 226 -9.49 5.51 26.64
C ILE A 226 -9.46 4.75 27.96
N SER A 227 -10.20 5.23 28.98
CA SER A 227 -10.31 4.56 30.27
C SER A 227 -11.02 3.19 30.16
N ASP A 228 -10.44 2.14 30.75
CA ASP A 228 -11.01 0.79 30.79
C ASP A 228 -12.20 0.66 31.77
N ALA A 229 -12.57 1.73 32.48
CA ALA A 229 -13.69 1.69 33.42
C ALA A 229 -15.00 1.45 32.67
N LYS A 230 -15.74 0.41 33.10
CA LYS A 230 -17.02 0.04 32.50
C LYS A 230 -17.98 1.23 32.47
N GLY A 231 -18.43 1.57 31.25
CA GLY A 231 -19.30 2.72 30.98
C GLY A 231 -18.53 3.99 30.59
N SER A 232 -17.20 3.93 30.40
CA SER A 232 -16.45 4.93 29.65
C SER A 232 -16.75 4.78 28.15
N TYR A 233 -16.74 5.88 27.41
CA TYR A 233 -17.02 5.86 25.97
C TYR A 233 -16.33 7.00 25.25
N LEU A 234 -16.03 6.78 23.97
CA LEU A 234 -15.55 7.79 23.06
C LEU A 234 -16.71 8.67 22.62
N VAL A 235 -16.62 9.98 22.90
CA VAL A 235 -17.65 10.94 22.49
C VAL A 235 -17.52 11.27 21.02
N ALA A 236 -16.31 11.65 20.60
CA ALA A 236 -16.00 11.99 19.23
C ALA A 236 -14.49 11.93 19.00
N ILE A 237 -14.09 11.80 17.74
CA ILE A 237 -12.70 11.88 17.29
C ILE A 237 -12.63 12.78 16.05
N SER A 238 -11.64 13.65 15.99
CA SER A 238 -11.35 14.51 14.85
C SER A 238 -9.90 14.33 14.40
N ASP A 239 -9.68 14.45 13.12
CA ASP A 239 -8.38 14.49 12.45
C ASP A 239 -8.15 15.86 11.78
N ASP A 240 -8.98 16.84 12.12
CA ASP A 240 -8.82 18.22 11.66
C ASP A 240 -7.46 18.79 12.08
N LYS A 241 -6.93 19.68 11.24
CA LYS A 241 -5.59 20.25 11.43
C LYS A 241 -5.52 21.12 12.69
N HIS A 242 -6.54 21.93 12.95
CA HIS A 242 -6.64 22.84 14.11
C HIS A 242 -7.99 22.65 14.82
N PRO A 243 -8.18 21.49 15.50
CA PRO A 243 -9.49 21.14 16.05
C PRO A 243 -9.85 22.01 17.23
N GLN A 244 -11.10 22.49 17.27
CA GLN A 244 -11.72 23.16 18.39
C GLN A 244 -12.81 22.30 19.00
N PHE A 245 -13.01 22.41 20.31
CA PHE A 245 -14.14 21.79 20.97
C PHE A 245 -14.88 22.73 21.91
N GLU A 246 -16.18 22.57 21.97
CA GLU A 246 -17.08 23.33 22.81
C GLU A 246 -17.40 22.55 24.08
N ILE A 247 -17.33 23.21 25.22
CA ILE A 247 -17.68 22.69 26.53
C ILE A 247 -19.01 23.31 26.96
N THR A 248 -20.04 22.51 27.18
CA THR A 248 -21.30 22.97 27.80
C THR A 248 -21.29 22.55 29.26
N PHE A 249 -21.54 23.46 30.14
CA PHE A 249 -21.52 23.27 31.58
C PHE A 249 -22.86 22.72 32.09
N GLY A 250 -22.81 22.04 33.25
CA GLY A 250 -23.97 21.43 33.89
C GLY A 250 -23.95 21.57 35.41
N GLY A 251 -24.95 21.02 36.07
CA GLY A 251 -25.06 21.05 37.54
C GLY A 251 -25.01 22.47 38.09
N LYS A 252 -24.09 22.71 39.03
CA LYS A 252 -23.92 24.04 39.65
C LYS A 252 -23.45 25.12 38.68
N HIS A 253 -22.95 24.75 37.52
CA HIS A 253 -22.35 25.61 36.51
C HIS A 253 -23.21 25.76 35.24
N GLU A 254 -24.45 25.26 35.23
CA GLU A 254 -25.34 25.26 34.05
C GLU A 254 -25.66 26.67 33.53
N HIS A 255 -25.54 27.71 34.39
CA HIS A 255 -25.74 29.10 34.02
C HIS A 255 -24.58 29.75 33.23
N ARG A 256 -23.47 29.03 33.09
CA ARG A 256 -22.30 29.50 32.31
C ARG A 256 -22.54 29.34 30.82
N GLU A 257 -22.07 30.31 30.06
CA GLU A 257 -22.00 30.19 28.62
C GLU A 257 -21.08 29.05 28.20
N ALA A 258 -21.34 28.48 27.04
CA ALA A 258 -20.47 27.45 26.47
C ALA A 258 -19.08 28.05 26.18
N GLU A 259 -18.05 27.28 26.44
CA GLU A 259 -16.65 27.65 26.25
C GLU A 259 -16.07 26.94 25.03
N LEU A 260 -15.49 27.71 24.11
CA LEU A 260 -14.80 27.17 22.93
C LEU A 260 -13.31 27.11 23.20
N VAL A 261 -12.71 25.97 22.95
CA VAL A 261 -11.30 25.65 23.31
C VAL A 261 -10.53 25.19 22.08
N ASP A 262 -9.38 25.82 21.80
CA ASP A 262 -8.39 25.30 20.85
C ASP A 262 -7.69 24.05 21.45
N ALA A 263 -7.84 22.90 20.79
CA ALA A 263 -7.28 21.67 21.29
C ALA A 263 -5.74 21.63 21.21
N GLU A 264 -5.13 22.35 20.27
CA GLU A 264 -3.68 22.42 20.13
C GLU A 264 -3.01 23.18 21.27
N GLU A 265 -3.59 24.33 21.62
CA GLU A 265 -3.12 25.11 22.76
C GLU A 265 -3.44 24.44 24.10
N TYR A 266 -4.58 23.73 24.14
CA TYR A 266 -5.04 23.09 25.36
C TYR A 266 -4.22 21.86 25.74
N ILE A 267 -3.83 20.99 24.78
CA ILE A 267 -3.08 19.76 25.05
C ILE A 267 -2.10 19.43 23.93
N ALA A 268 -0.84 19.17 24.30
CA ALA A 268 0.16 18.67 23.38
C ALA A 268 -0.12 17.22 22.96
N LYS A 269 0.33 16.84 21.74
CA LYS A 269 0.34 15.45 21.26
C LYS A 269 1.17 14.56 22.20
N LYS A 270 0.63 13.40 22.59
CA LYS A 270 1.27 12.40 23.44
C LYS A 270 1.06 10.99 22.86
N GLY A 271 1.65 9.98 23.51
CA GLY A 271 1.41 8.59 23.14
C GLY A 271 -0.05 8.17 23.33
N ILE A 272 -0.50 7.22 22.53
CA ILE A 272 -1.90 6.78 22.45
C ILE A 272 -2.44 6.26 23.79
N LEU A 273 -1.60 5.69 24.66
CA LEU A 273 -1.99 5.18 25.99
C LEU A 273 -2.02 6.27 27.08
N ALA A 274 -1.62 7.52 26.77
CA ALA A 274 -1.70 8.60 27.73
C ALA A 274 -3.16 8.94 28.05
N LYS A 275 -3.49 9.16 29.34
CA LYS A 275 -4.87 9.47 29.79
C LYS A 275 -5.46 10.74 29.15
N GLY A 276 -4.63 11.71 28.75
CA GLY A 276 -5.11 13.00 28.29
C GLY A 276 -5.32 14.00 29.43
N LYS A 277 -6.02 15.09 29.14
CA LYS A 277 -6.29 16.19 30.07
C LYS A 277 -7.79 16.32 30.30
N LYS A 278 -8.19 16.51 31.56
CA LYS A 278 -9.59 16.77 31.90
C LYS A 278 -10.03 18.08 31.25
N VAL A 279 -11.18 18.12 30.58
CA VAL A 279 -11.62 19.29 29.80
C VAL A 279 -11.96 20.48 30.67
N SER A 280 -12.45 20.27 31.91
CA SER A 280 -12.72 21.32 32.88
C SER A 280 -12.67 20.81 34.30
N ALA A 281 -12.36 21.67 35.27
CA ALA A 281 -12.54 21.39 36.70
C ALA A 281 -14.00 21.49 37.16
N MET A 282 -14.85 22.18 36.36
CA MET A 282 -16.27 22.41 36.65
C MET A 282 -17.12 21.22 36.19
N ASP A 283 -18.39 21.21 36.57
CA ASP A 283 -19.35 20.22 36.10
C ASP A 283 -19.63 20.45 34.61
N VAL A 284 -19.31 19.45 33.79
CA VAL A 284 -19.51 19.49 32.34
C VAL A 284 -20.71 18.63 31.97
N LYS A 285 -21.66 19.20 31.21
CA LYS A 285 -22.83 18.50 30.68
C LYS A 285 -22.50 17.73 29.39
N SER A 286 -21.78 18.37 28.49
CA SER A 286 -21.38 17.76 27.22
C SER A 286 -20.15 18.45 26.62
N VAL A 287 -19.47 17.69 25.74
CA VAL A 287 -18.40 18.22 24.89
C VAL A 287 -18.65 17.77 23.45
N LYS A 288 -18.35 18.60 22.49
CA LYS A 288 -18.47 18.29 21.06
C LYS A 288 -17.38 19.05 20.29
N PHE A 289 -16.99 18.57 19.13
CA PHE A 289 -16.14 19.35 18.23
C PHE A 289 -16.95 20.51 17.64
N ALA A 290 -16.29 21.64 17.48
CA ALA A 290 -16.74 22.81 16.76
C ALA A 290 -16.01 22.90 15.40
N GLU A 291 -16.30 23.93 14.63
CA GLU A 291 -15.57 24.19 13.39
C GLU A 291 -14.07 24.37 13.69
N PRO A 292 -13.17 23.74 12.92
CA PRO A 292 -11.73 23.90 13.11
C PRO A 292 -11.30 25.36 12.93
N LEU A 293 -10.23 25.75 13.63
CA LEU A 293 -9.64 27.07 13.40
C LEU A 293 -8.98 27.09 12.02
N HIS A 294 -9.30 28.15 11.27
CA HIS A 294 -8.55 28.46 10.06
C HIS A 294 -7.36 29.35 10.42
N LYS A 295 -6.14 28.86 10.18
CA LYS A 295 -4.91 29.63 10.39
C LYS A 295 -4.37 30.11 9.03
N PRO A 296 -3.77 31.31 8.93
CA PRO A 296 -3.20 31.82 7.67
C PRO A 296 -2.16 30.90 7.03
N GLU A 297 -1.52 30.04 7.81
CA GLU A 297 -0.58 29.03 7.34
C GLU A 297 -1.26 27.93 6.51
N ASP A 298 -2.58 27.78 6.59
CA ASP A 298 -3.34 26.78 5.83
C ASP A 298 -3.57 27.22 4.38
N ASP A 299 -3.43 28.52 4.09
CA ASP A 299 -3.56 29.09 2.74
C ASP A 299 -2.29 28.94 1.89
N VAL A 300 -1.19 28.47 2.48
CA VAL A 300 0.05 28.21 1.75
C VAL A 300 -0.08 26.88 1.00
N VAL A 301 -0.55 26.96 -0.24
CA VAL A 301 -0.44 25.84 -1.19
C VAL A 301 1.05 25.49 -1.28
N PRO A 302 1.46 24.23 -1.08
CA PRO A 302 2.82 23.84 -1.36
C PRO A 302 3.11 24.18 -2.82
N GLN A 303 3.97 25.15 -3.08
CA GLN A 303 4.53 25.33 -4.41
C GLN A 303 5.26 24.01 -4.72
N GLU A 304 4.68 23.20 -5.60
CA GLU A 304 5.43 22.17 -6.28
C GLU A 304 6.69 22.88 -6.83
N SER A 305 7.82 22.49 -6.30
CA SER A 305 9.12 22.97 -6.78
C SER A 305 9.17 22.61 -8.27
N GLU A 306 8.99 23.61 -9.12
CA GLU A 306 9.42 23.59 -10.50
C GLU A 306 10.95 23.41 -10.47
N ALA A 307 11.40 22.20 -10.26
CA ALA A 307 12.76 21.79 -10.46
C ALA A 307 12.96 21.70 -11.97
N GLU A 308 13.47 22.81 -12.51
CA GLU A 308 14.40 22.86 -13.65
C GLU A 308 14.02 22.08 -14.89
N ASN A 309 13.15 22.71 -15.72
CA ASN A 309 13.30 22.62 -17.17
C ASN A 309 14.17 23.79 -17.67
N GLN A 310 15.45 23.80 -17.30
CA GLN A 310 16.48 24.46 -18.09
C GLN A 310 17.08 23.44 -19.05
N ALA A 311 16.31 23.09 -20.06
CA ALA A 311 16.88 22.62 -21.32
C ALA A 311 17.47 23.86 -22.00
N GLY A 312 18.78 23.93 -22.04
CA GLY A 312 19.51 24.99 -22.75
C GLY A 312 19.06 25.06 -24.20
N GLU A 313 18.72 26.27 -24.65
CA GLU A 313 18.68 26.64 -26.07
C GLU A 313 20.05 26.34 -26.67
N ILE A 314 20.14 25.31 -27.48
CA ILE A 314 21.26 25.07 -28.37
C ILE A 314 20.98 25.95 -29.59
N ASP A 315 21.79 26.99 -29.72
CA ASP A 315 21.89 27.88 -30.90
C ASP A 315 22.22 27.03 -32.14
N ASN A 316 21.26 26.87 -33.02
CA ASN A 316 21.41 26.21 -34.31
C ASN A 316 21.79 27.25 -35.38
N THR A 317 23.06 27.62 -35.43
CA THR A 317 23.64 28.23 -36.59
C THR A 317 24.86 27.44 -37.00
N ASP A 318 24.65 26.40 -37.82
CA ASP A 318 25.53 25.93 -38.86
C ASP A 318 24.80 24.88 -39.69
N VAL A 319 24.24 25.33 -40.80
CA VAL A 319 23.62 24.47 -41.81
C VAL A 319 24.79 24.04 -42.73
N GLU A 320 25.25 22.79 -42.60
CA GLU A 320 26.01 22.14 -43.65
C GLU A 320 25.09 21.31 -44.54
N ASP A 321 25.28 21.44 -45.87
CA ASP A 321 24.50 20.83 -46.93
C ASP A 321 24.45 19.29 -46.87
N PRO A 322 23.36 18.67 -47.38
CA PRO A 322 23.22 17.20 -47.36
C PRO A 322 24.17 16.54 -48.37
N ILE A 323 24.95 15.58 -47.84
CA ILE A 323 25.77 14.69 -48.66
C ILE A 323 24.85 13.71 -49.39
N ASP A 324 24.86 13.80 -50.72
CA ASP A 324 24.20 12.87 -51.63
C ASP A 324 24.92 11.52 -51.57
N LEU A 325 24.29 10.50 -51.04
CA LEU A 325 24.78 9.13 -51.03
C LEU A 325 24.07 8.36 -52.16
N ASP A 326 24.80 8.18 -53.28
CA ASP A 326 24.44 7.25 -54.34
C ASP A 326 24.25 5.84 -53.79
N ILE A 327 23.03 5.33 -53.82
CA ILE A 327 22.70 3.94 -53.57
C ILE A 327 22.63 3.22 -54.91
N PRO A 328 23.47 2.21 -55.17
CA PRO A 328 23.35 1.40 -56.39
C PRO A 328 22.13 0.49 -56.31
N GLU A 329 21.32 0.49 -57.37
CA GLU A 329 20.20 -0.41 -57.60
C GLU A 329 20.67 -1.88 -57.69
N ASP A 330 20.13 -2.73 -56.87
CA ASP A 330 20.36 -4.18 -56.89
C ASP A 330 19.49 -4.85 -57.99
N PRO A 331 20.03 -5.75 -58.80
CA PRO A 331 19.26 -6.40 -59.84
C PRO A 331 18.40 -7.55 -59.29
N GLN A 332 17.20 -7.64 -59.84
CA GLN A 332 16.17 -8.64 -59.62
C GLN A 332 16.70 -10.09 -59.58
N LEU A 333 16.43 -10.79 -58.52
CA LEU A 333 16.48 -12.27 -58.49
C LEU A 333 15.09 -12.86 -58.73
N THR A 334 14.91 -13.45 -59.88
CA THR A 334 13.75 -14.28 -60.29
C THR A 334 13.68 -15.58 -59.52
N LEU A 335 12.46 -15.93 -59.14
CA LEU A 335 12.05 -17.21 -58.56
C LEU A 335 12.36 -18.41 -59.48
N PHE A 336 12.83 -19.46 -58.87
CA PHE A 336 12.45 -20.85 -59.14
C PHE A 336 12.21 -21.61 -57.82
#